data_e7293f3e2e1fa6c3ca085e59880db20a
#
_entry.id   e7293f3e2e1fa6c3ca085e59880db20a
#
_cell.length_a   1.000
_cell.length_b   1.000
_cell.length_c   1.000
_cell.angle_alpha   90.00
_cell.angle_beta   90.00
_cell.angle_gamma   90.00
#
_symmetry.space_group_name_H-M   'P 1'
#
loop_
_entity.id
_entity.type
_entity.pdbx_description
1 polymer ?
#
loop_
_entity_poly.entity_id
_entity_poly.type
_entity_poly.pdbx_seq_one_letter_code
_entity_poly.pdbx_strand_id
1 'polypeptide(L)'
;SLAEHVRSRNHPDATLTAKGFTQLSSATNSTSETQAATPKAVKAAYDLAAGKAPVSHTHPWSQITGVPAASLTAKGTVQLSSVTDSQSETEAATPKAVKAAYDLAAGKAPVSHTHPW
;
A
#
# COMPACT_ATOMS: atom_id res chain seq x y z
N SER A 1 -64.25 -21.42 1.94
CA SER A 1 -63.32 -22.52 1.61
C SER A 1 -61.92 -22.18 2.11
N LEU A 2 -61.12 -23.21 2.21
CA LEU A 2 -59.71 -23.03 2.61
C LEU A 2 -58.97 -22.12 1.61
N ALA A 3 -59.24 -22.30 0.31
CA ALA A 3 -58.59 -21.45 -0.71
C ALA A 3 -58.99 -20.00 -0.62
N GLU A 4 -60.24 -19.70 -0.30
CA GLU A 4 -60.69 -18.34 -0.08
C GLU A 4 -60.10 -17.73 1.18
N HIS A 5 -59.99 -18.53 2.25
CA HIS A 5 -59.39 -18.10 3.48
C HIS A 5 -57.93 -17.72 3.31
N VAL A 6 -57.17 -18.54 2.59
CA VAL A 6 -55.76 -18.28 2.31
C VAL A 6 -55.63 -17.01 1.45
N ARG A 7 -56.47 -16.83 0.43
CA ARG A 7 -56.40 -15.63 -0.42
C ARG A 7 -56.91 -14.36 0.29
N SER A 8 -57.82 -14.49 1.25
CA SER A 8 -58.35 -13.35 1.96
C SER A 8 -57.43 -12.86 3.08
N ARG A 9 -56.49 -13.66 3.51
CA ARG A 9 -55.46 -13.22 4.45
C ARG A 9 -54.43 -12.41 3.76
N ASN A 10 -54.57 -11.11 3.84
CA ASN A 10 -53.65 -10.18 3.22
C ASN A 10 -52.35 -10.12 4.06
N HIS A 11 -51.43 -11.00 3.75
CA HIS A 11 -50.13 -11.06 4.44
C HIS A 11 -49.20 -10.02 3.85
N PRO A 12 -48.80 -8.96 4.58
CA PRO A 12 -47.96 -7.94 4.04
C PRO A 12 -46.51 -8.40 3.90
N ASP A 13 -45.86 -7.92 2.87
CA ASP A 13 -44.44 -8.07 2.71
C ASP A 13 -43.69 -7.15 3.66
N ALA A 14 -42.51 -7.59 4.12
CA ALA A 14 -41.63 -6.75 4.89
C ALA A 14 -41.08 -5.62 4.04
N THR A 15 -40.98 -4.44 4.63
CA THR A 15 -40.39 -3.26 3.99
C THR A 15 -39.42 -2.60 4.98
N LEU A 16 -38.79 -1.53 4.57
CA LEU A 16 -37.90 -0.78 5.46
C LEU A 16 -38.62 -0.13 6.63
N THR A 17 -39.95 0.03 6.53
CA THR A 17 -40.74 0.68 7.56
C THR A 17 -41.81 -0.22 8.20
N ALA A 18 -41.99 -1.45 7.71
CA ALA A 18 -43.02 -2.36 8.20
C ALA A 18 -42.52 -3.80 8.24
N LYS A 19 -42.88 -4.51 9.32
CA LYS A 19 -42.64 -5.94 9.45
C LYS A 19 -43.54 -6.72 8.50
N GLY A 20 -43.06 -7.86 8.03
CA GLY A 20 -43.85 -8.74 7.18
C GLY A 20 -43.08 -9.94 6.72
N PHE A 21 -43.60 -10.59 5.68
CA PHE A 21 -42.95 -11.73 5.06
C PHE A 21 -41.86 -11.28 4.11
N THR A 22 -40.80 -12.09 4.02
CA THR A 22 -39.67 -11.80 3.15
C THR A 22 -39.13 -13.07 2.51
N GLN A 23 -38.50 -12.91 1.35
CA GLN A 23 -37.77 -13.98 0.66
C GLN A 23 -36.33 -13.98 1.13
N LEU A 24 -35.78 -15.18 1.41
CA LEU A 24 -34.37 -15.29 1.74
C LEU A 24 -33.50 -15.22 0.49
N SER A 25 -32.30 -14.71 0.67
CA SER A 25 -31.29 -14.66 -0.41
C SER A 25 -29.91 -14.96 0.15
N SER A 26 -29.18 -15.83 -0.54
CA SER A 26 -27.77 -16.10 -0.22
C SER A 26 -26.82 -15.37 -1.16
N ALA A 27 -27.32 -14.46 -1.99
CA ALA A 27 -26.48 -13.67 -2.89
C ALA A 27 -25.63 -12.68 -2.08
N THR A 28 -24.41 -12.45 -2.56
CA THR A 28 -23.47 -11.49 -1.95
C THR A 28 -23.36 -10.21 -2.76
N ASN A 29 -24.10 -10.10 -3.85
CA ASN A 29 -24.07 -8.93 -4.74
C ASN A 29 -25.45 -8.34 -4.99
N SER A 30 -26.44 -8.64 -4.14
CA SER A 30 -27.81 -8.14 -4.32
C SER A 30 -27.94 -6.73 -3.73
N THR A 31 -28.71 -5.89 -4.42
CA THR A 31 -29.10 -4.56 -3.95
C THR A 31 -30.53 -4.54 -3.42
N SER A 32 -31.15 -5.69 -3.22
CA SER A 32 -32.54 -5.79 -2.75
C SER A 32 -32.70 -5.21 -1.37
N GLU A 33 -33.79 -4.45 -1.18
CA GLU A 33 -34.20 -3.93 0.12
C GLU A 33 -35.42 -4.66 0.68
N THR A 34 -35.86 -5.73 0.01
CA THR A 34 -37.07 -6.49 0.39
C THR A 34 -36.79 -7.95 0.69
N GLN A 35 -35.54 -8.36 0.61
CA GLN A 35 -35.10 -9.74 0.91
C GLN A 35 -34.26 -9.77 2.18
N ALA A 36 -34.16 -10.94 2.80
CA ALA A 36 -33.35 -11.16 3.98
C ALA A 36 -32.14 -12.00 3.62
N ALA A 37 -30.96 -11.60 4.08
CA ALA A 37 -29.75 -12.37 3.89
C ALA A 37 -29.76 -13.63 4.75
N THR A 38 -29.20 -14.71 4.22
CA THR A 38 -29.01 -15.95 4.95
C THR A 38 -27.69 -15.94 5.72
N PRO A 39 -27.54 -16.79 6.75
CA PRO A 39 -26.23 -17.00 7.37
C PRO A 39 -25.15 -17.41 6.37
N LYS A 40 -25.50 -18.11 5.29
CA LYS A 40 -24.54 -18.48 4.23
C LYS A 40 -23.96 -17.24 3.57
N ALA A 41 -24.81 -16.25 3.26
CA ALA A 41 -24.36 -15.01 2.65
C ALA A 41 -23.46 -14.21 3.62
N VAL A 42 -23.84 -14.16 4.89
CA VAL A 42 -23.05 -13.48 5.93
C VAL A 42 -21.69 -14.16 6.10
N LYS A 43 -21.65 -15.51 6.13
CA LYS A 43 -20.40 -16.24 6.23
C LYS A 43 -19.47 -15.93 5.06
N ALA A 44 -20.00 -15.89 3.84
CA ALA A 44 -19.21 -15.58 2.66
C ALA A 44 -18.58 -14.19 2.77
N ALA A 45 -19.36 -13.19 3.21
CA ALA A 45 -18.87 -11.82 3.40
C ALA A 45 -17.84 -11.76 4.53
N TYR A 46 -18.09 -12.45 5.65
CA TYR A 46 -17.16 -12.51 6.77
C TYR A 46 -15.82 -13.13 6.36
N ASP A 47 -15.87 -14.27 5.65
CA ASP A 47 -14.65 -14.96 5.23
C ASP A 47 -13.84 -14.10 4.27
N LEU A 48 -14.51 -13.39 3.38
CA LEU A 48 -13.83 -12.46 2.46
C LEU A 48 -13.13 -11.34 3.24
N ALA A 49 -13.82 -10.75 4.21
CA ALA A 49 -13.27 -9.68 5.03
C ALA A 49 -12.10 -10.17 5.89
N ALA A 50 -12.22 -11.39 6.47
CA ALA A 50 -11.18 -11.97 7.30
C ALA A 50 -9.89 -12.26 6.53
N GLY A 51 -9.98 -12.43 5.20
CA GLY A 51 -8.81 -12.64 4.35
C GLY A 51 -8.07 -11.36 3.97
N LYS A 52 -8.59 -10.19 4.35
CA LYS A 52 -7.96 -8.92 4.00
C LYS A 52 -6.94 -8.50 5.06
N ALA A 53 -6.00 -7.65 4.66
CA ALA A 53 -5.01 -7.10 5.58
C ALA A 53 -5.69 -6.20 6.62
N PRO A 54 -5.19 -6.16 7.86
CA PRO A 54 -5.70 -5.22 8.87
C PRO A 54 -5.48 -3.78 8.43
N VAL A 55 -6.28 -2.85 8.99
CA VAL A 55 -6.18 -1.43 8.68
C VAL A 55 -4.76 -0.91 8.97
N SER A 56 -4.17 -1.36 10.06
CA SER A 56 -2.78 -1.02 10.40
C SER A 56 -1.91 -2.26 10.17
N HIS A 57 -1.02 -2.18 9.21
CA HIS A 57 -0.10 -3.27 8.87
C HIS A 57 1.17 -2.68 8.27
N THR A 58 2.21 -3.51 8.17
CA THR A 58 3.51 -3.09 7.67
C THR A 58 3.92 -3.94 6.48
N HIS A 59 4.82 -3.40 5.68
CA HIS A 59 5.45 -4.12 4.57
C HIS A 59 6.96 -4.15 4.77
N PRO A 60 7.60 -5.33 4.81
CA PRO A 60 9.05 -5.39 4.84
C PRO A 60 9.63 -4.86 3.52
N TRP A 61 10.84 -4.32 3.57
CA TRP A 61 11.51 -3.75 2.39
C TRP A 61 11.61 -4.77 1.26
N SER A 62 11.80 -6.05 1.57
CA SER A 62 11.91 -7.13 0.58
C SER A 62 10.65 -7.32 -0.28
N GLN A 63 9.50 -6.81 0.17
CA GLN A 63 8.24 -6.90 -0.59
C GLN A 63 8.01 -5.70 -1.50
N ILE A 64 8.88 -4.70 -1.44
CA ILE A 64 8.77 -3.51 -2.26
C ILE A 64 9.60 -3.73 -3.52
N THR A 65 8.95 -3.70 -4.67
CA THR A 65 9.58 -3.95 -5.98
C THR A 65 9.41 -2.73 -6.88
N GLY A 66 10.23 -2.66 -7.93
CA GLY A 66 10.13 -1.58 -8.90
C GLY A 66 10.67 -0.25 -8.40
N VAL A 67 11.44 -0.24 -7.30
CA VAL A 67 12.09 0.99 -6.82
C VAL A 67 13.23 1.32 -7.77
N PRO A 68 13.24 2.50 -8.40
CA PRO A 68 14.29 2.84 -9.36
C PRO A 68 15.62 3.09 -8.68
N ALA A 69 16.72 2.73 -9.36
CA ALA A 69 18.05 3.14 -8.96
C ALA A 69 18.33 4.56 -9.44
N ALA A 70 19.02 5.36 -8.63
CA ALA A 70 19.41 6.70 -9.02
C ALA A 70 20.41 6.65 -10.19
N SER A 71 20.29 7.63 -11.09
CA SER A 71 21.21 7.79 -12.20
C SER A 71 21.46 9.28 -12.44
N LEU A 72 22.26 9.61 -13.43
CA LEU A 72 22.51 11.02 -13.78
C LEU A 72 21.25 11.72 -14.30
N THR A 73 20.24 10.96 -14.73
CA THR A 73 19.01 11.51 -15.30
C THR A 73 17.75 11.21 -14.47
N ALA A 74 17.85 10.40 -13.44
CA ALA A 74 16.68 9.98 -12.66
C ALA A 74 16.99 9.88 -11.18
N LYS A 75 16.02 10.29 -10.35
CA LYS A 75 16.08 10.10 -8.90
C LYS A 75 15.80 8.64 -8.54
N GLY A 76 16.41 8.18 -7.46
CA GLY A 76 16.16 6.82 -6.99
C GLY A 76 17.01 6.47 -5.79
N THR A 77 17.08 5.16 -5.50
CA THR A 77 17.93 4.65 -4.43
C THR A 77 19.38 4.56 -4.91
N VAL A 78 20.32 4.70 -3.98
CA VAL A 78 21.73 4.76 -4.31
C VAL A 78 22.55 4.09 -3.22
N GLN A 79 23.65 3.47 -3.62
CA GLN A 79 24.65 2.92 -2.69
C GLN A 79 25.65 4.00 -2.32
N LEU A 80 25.96 4.10 -1.03
CA LEU A 80 26.99 5.04 -0.55
C LEU A 80 28.38 4.45 -0.76
N SER A 81 29.37 5.32 -0.99
CA SER A 81 30.76 4.94 -1.12
C SER A 81 31.66 5.96 -0.44
N SER A 82 32.65 5.48 0.33
CA SER A 82 33.65 6.33 0.99
C SER A 82 35.00 6.29 0.28
N VAL A 83 35.11 5.61 -0.86
CA VAL A 83 36.38 5.57 -1.58
C VAL A 83 36.67 6.91 -2.27
N THR A 84 37.95 7.19 -2.45
CA THR A 84 38.42 8.47 -3.03
C THR A 84 38.95 8.31 -4.45
N ASP A 85 38.94 7.10 -5.01
CA ASP A 85 39.48 6.79 -6.33
C ASP A 85 38.46 6.14 -7.26
N SER A 86 37.17 6.23 -6.94
CA SER A 86 36.11 5.62 -7.75
C SER A 86 35.73 6.53 -8.94
N GLN A 87 35.43 5.88 -10.06
CA GLN A 87 34.86 6.55 -11.25
C GLN A 87 33.37 6.25 -11.39
N SER A 88 32.73 5.72 -10.34
CA SER A 88 31.31 5.36 -10.39
C SER A 88 30.42 6.58 -10.58
N GLU A 89 29.43 6.46 -11.47
CA GLU A 89 28.40 7.47 -11.69
C GLU A 89 27.05 7.01 -11.10
N THR A 90 27.03 5.92 -10.34
CA THR A 90 25.80 5.35 -9.78
C THR A 90 25.83 5.24 -8.26
N GLU A 91 26.89 5.73 -7.63
CA GLU A 91 27.03 5.74 -6.17
C GLU A 91 27.09 7.18 -5.66
N ALA A 92 26.81 7.36 -4.37
CA ALA A 92 26.90 8.66 -3.71
C ALA A 92 28.10 8.68 -2.76
N ALA A 93 28.89 9.73 -2.80
CA ALA A 93 30.00 9.91 -1.89
C ALA A 93 29.50 10.22 -0.47
N THR A 94 30.18 9.71 0.53
CA THR A 94 29.91 10.02 1.93
C THR A 94 30.66 11.28 2.36
N PRO A 95 30.26 11.91 3.48
CA PRO A 95 31.05 12.98 4.09
C PRO A 95 32.48 12.55 4.41
N LYS A 96 32.70 11.28 4.74
CA LYS A 96 34.05 10.76 4.99
C LYS A 96 34.95 10.87 3.76
N ALA A 97 34.41 10.52 2.57
CA ALA A 97 35.13 10.63 1.32
C ALA A 97 35.45 12.11 1.00
N VAL A 98 34.47 12.98 1.22
CA VAL A 98 34.63 14.43 0.97
C VAL A 98 35.68 15.00 1.94
N LYS A 99 35.66 14.63 3.22
CA LYS A 99 36.66 15.07 4.19
C LYS A 99 38.06 14.65 3.77
N ALA A 100 38.23 13.40 3.32
CA ALA A 100 39.53 12.91 2.87
C ALA A 100 40.06 13.73 1.70
N ALA A 101 39.21 14.04 0.73
CA ALA A 101 39.58 14.87 -0.42
C ALA A 101 39.91 16.30 0.02
N TYR A 102 39.10 16.88 0.90
CA TYR A 102 39.34 18.23 1.41
C TYR A 102 40.66 18.32 2.15
N ASP A 103 40.93 17.36 3.05
CA ASP A 103 42.15 17.36 3.85
C ASP A 103 43.38 17.20 2.97
N LEU A 104 43.29 16.37 1.93
CA LEU A 104 44.37 16.23 0.97
C LEU A 104 44.65 17.55 0.24
N ALA A 105 43.60 18.21 -0.25
CA ALA A 105 43.73 19.50 -0.94
C ALA A 105 44.26 20.59 0.00
N ALA A 106 43.79 20.63 1.23
CA ALA A 106 44.23 21.61 2.23
C ALA A 106 45.71 21.47 2.59
N GLY A 107 46.27 20.25 2.41
CA GLY A 107 47.69 20.02 2.67
C GLY A 107 48.60 20.37 1.50
N LYS A 108 48.04 20.83 0.38
CA LYS A 108 48.84 21.18 -0.82
C LYS A 108 49.21 22.66 -0.81
N ALA A 109 50.24 23.00 -1.56
CA ALA A 109 50.65 24.39 -1.77
C ALA A 109 49.60 25.13 -2.62
N PRO A 110 49.38 26.44 -2.35
CA PRO A 110 48.52 27.22 -3.22
C PRO A 110 49.11 27.31 -4.64
N VAL A 111 48.23 27.55 -5.60
CA VAL A 111 48.63 27.66 -7.02
C VAL A 111 49.70 28.74 -7.17
N SER A 112 49.54 29.85 -6.45
CA SER A 112 50.50 30.95 -6.46
C SER A 112 51.31 30.90 -5.17
N HIS A 113 52.53 30.46 -5.21
CA HIS A 113 53.41 30.33 -4.06
C HIS A 113 54.84 30.69 -4.43
N THR A 114 55.69 30.88 -3.42
CA THR A 114 57.10 31.20 -3.62
C THR A 114 57.96 30.11 -3.04
N HIS A 115 59.16 29.99 -3.63
CA HIS A 115 60.16 29.04 -3.16
C HIS A 115 61.31 29.87 -2.53
N PRO A 116 61.67 29.59 -1.26
CA PRO A 116 62.81 30.25 -0.66
C PRO A 116 64.10 29.78 -1.32
N TRP A 117 65.01 30.69 -1.45
CA TRP A 117 66.36 30.43 -1.97
C TRP A 117 67.38 30.72 -0.91
#